data_5724561f3e7bd399b1b799ce9a9d3f41
#
_entry.id   5724561f3e7bd399b1b799ce9a9d3f41
#
_cell.length_a   1.000
_cell.length_b   1.000
_cell.length_c   1.000
_cell.angle_alpha   90.00
_cell.angle_beta   90.00
_cell.angle_gamma   90.00
#
_symmetry.space_group_name_H-M   'P 1'
#
loop_
_entity.id
_entity.type
_entity.pdbx_description
1 polymer ?
#
loop_
_entity_poly.entity_id
_entity_poly.type
_entity_poly.pdbx_seq_one_letter_code
_entity_poly.pdbx_strand_id
1 'polypeptide(L)'
;MGKPTGFMDYKRAELALRAPEERIKDWQEIKTSSLPHKEALRCQAARCMDCGVPFCHSGVMINRMVSGCPLHNLMPEFNDLVYNGMDDYAYARLNKTNNFPEFTS
;
A
#
# COMPACT_ATOMS: atom_id res chain seq x y z
N MET A 1 6.53 14.31 3.36
CA MET A 1 5.19 14.89 3.52
C MET A 1 4.40 14.75 2.22
N GLY A 2 3.17 14.25 2.29
CA GLY A 2 2.33 14.04 1.12
C GLY A 2 2.03 15.34 0.36
N LYS A 3 1.99 15.26 -0.97
CA LYS A 3 1.61 16.38 -1.82
C LYS A 3 0.11 16.30 -2.13
N PRO A 4 -0.69 17.35 -1.96
CA PRO A 4 -2.14 17.30 -2.21
C PRO A 4 -2.55 16.82 -3.61
N THR A 5 -1.69 17.02 -4.60
CA THR A 5 -1.90 16.61 -6.00
C THR A 5 -1.16 15.31 -6.37
N GLY A 6 -0.57 14.61 -5.42
CA GLY A 6 0.26 13.44 -5.71
C GLY A 6 -0.46 12.36 -6.52
N PHE A 7 -1.72 12.09 -6.23
CA PHE A 7 -2.53 11.13 -6.97
C PHE A 7 -2.82 11.55 -8.43
N MET A 8 -2.70 12.82 -8.75
CA MET A 8 -2.83 13.36 -10.11
C MET A 8 -1.48 13.30 -10.86
N ASP A 9 -0.39 13.52 -10.14
CA ASP A 9 0.97 13.56 -10.73
C ASP A 9 1.48 12.16 -11.08
N TYR A 10 1.10 11.15 -10.28
CA TYR A 10 1.55 9.76 -10.45
C TYR A 10 0.39 8.82 -10.75
N LYS A 11 0.49 8.06 -11.82
CA LYS A 11 -0.50 7.03 -12.16
C LYS A 11 -0.40 5.85 -11.19
N ARG A 12 -1.53 5.21 -10.92
CA ARG A 12 -1.55 3.95 -10.19
C ARG A 12 -0.90 2.85 -11.03
N ALA A 13 0.02 2.13 -10.42
CA ALA A 13 0.63 0.93 -11.00
C ALA A 13 0.28 -0.28 -10.13
N GLU A 14 -0.02 -1.41 -10.76
CA GLU A 14 -0.33 -2.67 -10.11
C GLU A 14 0.68 -3.72 -10.54
N LEU A 15 1.02 -4.61 -9.62
CA LEU A 15 1.85 -5.78 -9.95
C LEU A 15 1.00 -6.78 -10.71
N ALA A 16 1.49 -7.21 -11.88
CA ALA A 16 0.83 -8.24 -12.67
C ALA A 16 0.83 -9.58 -11.93
N LEU A 17 -0.27 -10.31 -12.05
CA LEU A 17 -0.34 -11.69 -11.59
C LEU A 17 0.37 -12.60 -12.61
N ARG A 18 1.08 -13.61 -12.11
CA ARG A 18 1.62 -14.68 -12.95
C ARG A 18 0.47 -15.47 -13.56
N ALA A 19 0.67 -15.97 -14.79
CA ALA A 19 -0.33 -16.80 -15.46
C ALA A 19 -0.69 -18.03 -14.61
N PRO A 20 -1.98 -18.46 -14.56
CA PRO A 20 -2.39 -19.62 -13.77
C PRO A 20 -1.62 -20.89 -14.12
N GLU A 21 -1.32 -21.09 -15.41
CA GLU A 21 -0.57 -22.24 -15.92
C GLU A 21 0.88 -22.31 -15.40
N GLU A 22 1.45 -21.16 -15.05
CA GLU A 22 2.78 -21.09 -14.44
C GLU A 22 2.71 -21.27 -12.92
N ARG A 23 1.66 -20.72 -12.30
CA ARG A 23 1.51 -20.78 -10.84
C ARG A 23 1.27 -22.18 -10.30
N ILE A 24 0.62 -23.05 -11.08
CA ILE A 24 0.36 -24.44 -10.66
C ILE A 24 1.62 -25.32 -10.70
N LYS A 25 2.70 -24.88 -11.33
CA LYS A 25 3.94 -25.65 -11.49
C LYS A 25 4.92 -25.48 -10.33
N ASP A 26 4.72 -24.45 -9.51
CA ASP A 26 5.64 -24.11 -8.44
C ASP A 26 4.90 -23.55 -7.21
N TRP A 27 5.64 -23.35 -6.12
CA TRP A 27 5.18 -22.69 -4.88
C TRP A 27 5.71 -21.28 -4.74
N GLN A 28 6.00 -20.62 -5.87
CA GLN A 28 6.53 -19.26 -5.90
C GLN A 28 5.41 -18.21 -5.71
N GLU A 29 5.81 -16.97 -5.52
CA GLU A 29 4.88 -15.86 -5.37
C GLU A 29 3.88 -15.76 -6.54
N ILE A 30 2.64 -15.40 -6.20
CA ILE A 30 1.55 -15.26 -7.16
C ILE A 30 1.78 -14.06 -8.09
N LYS A 31 2.33 -12.99 -7.54
CA LYS A 31 2.69 -11.78 -8.31
C LYS A 31 4.05 -11.97 -8.98
N THR A 32 4.27 -11.24 -10.07
CA THR A 32 5.58 -11.25 -10.74
C THR A 32 6.67 -10.84 -9.77
N SER A 33 7.76 -11.60 -9.74
CA SER A 33 8.88 -11.43 -8.79
C SER A 33 9.76 -10.19 -9.02
N SER A 34 9.44 -9.38 -10.02
CA SER A 34 10.06 -8.07 -10.11
C SER A 34 9.52 -7.23 -8.96
N LEU A 35 10.23 -7.26 -7.83
CA LEU A 35 10.08 -6.24 -6.81
C LEU A 35 10.08 -4.89 -7.55
N PRO A 36 9.02 -4.09 -7.42
CA PRO A 36 9.03 -2.78 -8.02
C PRO A 36 10.31 -2.09 -7.57
N HIS A 37 11.04 -1.54 -8.52
CA HIS A 37 12.21 -0.74 -8.18
C HIS A 37 11.83 0.23 -7.07
N LYS A 38 12.72 0.47 -6.11
CA LYS A 38 12.46 1.41 -4.99
C LYS A 38 11.81 2.71 -5.47
N GLU A 39 12.19 3.17 -6.65
CA GLU A 39 11.60 4.34 -7.29
C GLU A 39 10.11 4.17 -7.60
N ALA A 40 9.69 3.01 -8.09
CA ALA A 40 8.28 2.73 -8.35
C ALA A 40 7.46 2.71 -7.06
N LEU A 41 7.99 2.15 -5.98
CA LEU A 41 7.35 2.19 -4.65
C LEU A 41 7.23 3.62 -4.13
N ARG A 42 8.29 4.43 -4.28
CA ARG A 42 8.26 5.85 -3.90
C ARG A 42 7.20 6.62 -4.69
N CYS A 43 7.09 6.39 -6.00
CA CYS A 43 6.05 6.99 -6.82
C CYS A 43 4.65 6.59 -6.36
N GLN A 44 4.44 5.32 -5.99
CA GLN A 44 3.14 4.88 -5.46
C GLN A 44 2.85 5.49 -4.08
N ALA A 45 3.83 5.56 -3.19
CA ALA A 45 3.71 6.21 -1.90
C ALA A 45 3.40 7.71 -2.02
N ALA A 46 3.98 8.38 -3.03
CA ALA A 46 3.76 9.80 -3.33
C ALA A 46 2.32 10.12 -3.76
N ARG A 47 1.50 9.12 -4.08
CA ARG A 47 0.07 9.31 -4.38
C ARG A 47 -0.75 9.66 -3.14
N CYS A 48 -0.24 9.36 -1.95
CA CYS A 48 -0.90 9.75 -0.71
C CYS A 48 -0.82 11.26 -0.53
N MET A 49 -1.97 11.91 -0.39
CA MET A 49 -2.04 13.37 -0.21
C MET A 49 -2.03 13.82 1.25
N ASP A 50 -1.90 12.87 2.18
CA ASP A 50 -1.89 13.16 3.63
C ASP A 50 -3.04 14.09 4.04
N CYS A 51 -4.26 13.65 3.81
CA CYS A 51 -5.47 14.50 3.87
C CYS A 51 -5.88 14.92 5.30
N GLY A 52 -5.17 14.52 6.34
CA GLY A 52 -5.48 14.88 7.73
C GLY A 52 -6.71 14.17 8.33
N VAL A 53 -7.69 13.84 7.52
CA VAL A 53 -8.86 12.99 7.88
C VAL A 53 -8.83 11.75 7.00
N PRO A 54 -7.99 10.77 7.34
CA PRO A 54 -7.70 9.65 6.43
C PRO A 54 -8.81 8.60 6.46
N PHE A 55 -9.77 8.70 5.55
CA PHE A 55 -10.82 7.69 5.37
C PHE A 55 -10.25 6.31 5.03
N CYS A 56 -9.04 6.25 4.45
CA CYS A 56 -8.38 5.00 4.10
C CYS A 56 -8.12 4.07 5.29
N HIS A 57 -8.03 4.59 6.50
CA HIS A 57 -7.85 3.77 7.71
C HIS A 57 -8.93 4.00 8.79
N SER A 58 -10.04 4.64 8.46
CA SER A 58 -11.08 4.94 9.44
C SER A 58 -11.92 3.71 9.84
N GLY A 59 -12.13 2.77 8.94
CA GLY A 59 -12.99 1.61 9.18
C GLY A 59 -14.47 1.94 9.41
N VAL A 60 -14.91 3.14 9.05
CA VAL A 60 -16.28 3.61 9.28
C VAL A 60 -17.22 3.05 8.21
N MET A 61 -18.43 2.69 8.60
CA MET A 61 -19.47 2.29 7.64
C MET A 61 -20.07 3.51 6.94
N ILE A 62 -19.99 3.50 5.61
CA ILE A 62 -20.65 4.48 4.74
C ILE A 62 -21.61 3.73 3.82
N ASN A 63 -22.87 4.10 3.84
CA ASN A 63 -23.92 3.45 3.02
C ASN A 63 -23.93 1.92 3.12
N ARG A 64 -23.79 1.37 4.34
CA ARG A 64 -23.72 -0.07 4.65
C ARG A 64 -22.48 -0.80 4.11
N MET A 65 -21.49 -0.07 3.63
CA MET A 65 -20.18 -0.62 3.25
C MET A 65 -19.11 -0.09 4.18
N VAL A 66 -18.20 -0.97 4.59
CA VAL A 66 -17.02 -0.54 5.35
C VAL A 66 -16.10 0.24 4.43
N SER A 67 -15.75 1.46 4.83
CA SER A 67 -14.79 2.29 4.11
C SER A 67 -13.41 2.20 4.77
N GLY A 68 -12.39 2.15 3.96
CA GLY A 68 -11.00 2.09 4.44
C GLY A 68 -10.65 0.78 5.12
N CYS A 69 -9.65 0.84 5.98
CA CYS A 69 -9.09 -0.33 6.65
C CYS A 69 -9.73 -0.56 8.02
N PRO A 70 -10.40 -1.71 8.26
CA PRO A 70 -11.00 -2.02 9.57
C PRO A 70 -9.97 -2.23 10.67
N LEU A 71 -8.70 -2.49 10.33
CA LEU A 71 -7.60 -2.63 11.27
C LEU A 71 -6.92 -1.29 11.60
N HIS A 72 -7.38 -0.20 11.01
CA HIS A 72 -6.82 1.13 11.19
C HIS A 72 -5.33 1.22 10.86
N ASN A 73 -4.90 0.58 9.76
CA ASN A 73 -3.53 0.66 9.27
C ASN A 73 -3.13 2.12 9.00
N LEU A 74 -1.91 2.46 9.38
CA LEU A 74 -1.40 3.83 9.36
C LEU A 74 -0.90 4.22 7.96
N MET A 75 -1.79 4.22 6.97
CA MET A 75 -1.44 4.38 5.56
C MET A 75 -0.71 5.69 5.24
N PRO A 76 -1.16 6.87 5.71
CA PRO A 76 -0.41 8.09 5.44
C PRO A 76 0.99 8.08 6.01
N GLU A 77 1.18 7.55 7.22
CA GLU A 77 2.48 7.49 7.88
C GLU A 77 3.47 6.60 7.12
N PHE A 78 3.09 5.36 6.80
CA PHE A 78 4.03 4.49 6.09
C PHE A 78 4.25 4.92 4.63
N ASN A 79 3.28 5.53 3.98
CA ASN A 79 3.47 6.12 2.66
C ASN A 79 4.50 7.26 2.69
N ASP A 80 4.42 8.14 3.67
CA ASP A 80 5.40 9.22 3.85
C ASP A 80 6.81 8.69 4.12
N LEU A 81 6.93 7.67 4.97
CA LEU A 81 8.21 7.03 5.28
C LEU A 81 8.82 6.33 4.06
N VAL A 82 8.02 5.62 3.26
CA VAL A 82 8.48 4.99 2.00
C VAL A 82 8.93 6.07 1.00
N TYR A 83 8.16 7.15 0.88
CA TYR A 83 8.54 8.25 -0.01
C TYR A 83 9.89 8.87 0.36
N ASN A 84 10.17 9.02 1.65
CA ASN A 84 11.42 9.57 2.17
C ASN A 84 12.57 8.53 2.24
N GLY A 85 12.33 7.28 1.84
CA GLY A 85 13.34 6.22 1.84
C GLY A 85 13.65 5.65 3.21
N MET A 86 12.77 5.83 4.20
CA MET A 86 12.89 5.29 5.56
C MET A 86 12.19 3.93 5.67
N ASP A 87 12.67 2.94 4.91
CA ASP A 87 11.99 1.66 4.74
C ASP A 87 11.81 0.89 6.06
N ASP A 88 12.81 0.92 6.96
CA ASP A 88 12.74 0.24 8.26
C ASP A 88 11.63 0.82 9.15
N TYR A 89 11.50 2.13 9.18
CA TYR A 89 10.42 2.80 9.92
C TYR A 89 9.07 2.55 9.27
N ALA A 90 9.00 2.54 7.94
CA ALA A 90 7.79 2.21 7.20
C ALA A 90 7.31 0.79 7.53
N TYR A 91 8.22 -0.18 7.56
CA TYR A 91 7.94 -1.55 7.95
C TYR A 91 7.40 -1.65 9.39
N ALA A 92 8.03 -0.96 10.34
CA ALA A 92 7.56 -0.91 11.72
C ALA A 92 6.14 -0.31 11.83
N ARG A 93 5.82 0.72 11.05
CA ARG A 93 4.49 1.32 11.01
C ARG A 93 3.45 0.41 10.36
N LEU A 94 3.81 -0.28 9.28
CA LEU A 94 2.94 -1.24 8.60
C LEU A 94 2.50 -2.37 9.54
N ASN A 95 3.42 -2.88 10.35
CA ASN A 95 3.17 -4.00 11.26
C ASN A 95 2.61 -3.57 12.63
N LYS A 96 2.42 -2.29 12.89
CA LYS A 96 1.98 -1.79 14.19
C LYS A 96 0.55 -2.22 14.54
N THR A 97 -0.34 -2.21 13.57
CA THR A 97 -1.77 -2.55 13.73
C THR A 97 -2.16 -3.85 13.06
N ASN A 98 -1.29 -4.43 12.25
CA ASN A 98 -1.53 -5.65 11.49
C ASN A 98 -0.26 -6.51 11.44
N ASN A 99 -0.33 -7.72 12.00
CA ASN A 99 0.80 -8.65 12.03
C ASN A 99 1.00 -9.39 10.69
N PHE A 100 -0.03 -9.45 9.85
CA PHE A 100 -0.03 -10.23 8.60
C PHE A 100 -0.57 -9.41 7.43
N PRO A 101 0.08 -8.31 7.05
CA PRO A 101 -0.41 -7.44 5.98
C PRO A 101 -0.46 -8.15 4.62
N GLU A 102 0.38 -9.14 4.38
CA GLU A 102 0.41 -9.95 3.16
C GLU A 102 -0.86 -10.78 2.94
N PHE A 103 -1.59 -11.13 4.00
CA PHE A 103 -2.84 -11.88 3.92
C PHE A 103 -4.09 -11.00 3.89
N THR A 104 -3.97 -9.76 4.29
CA THR A 104 -5.11 -8.84 4.45
C THR A 104 -5.11 -7.68 3.47
N SER A 105 -4.11 -7.61 2.59
CA SER A 105 -3.99 -6.56 1.57
C SER A 105 -4.79 -6.85 0.30
#